data_6a8dec28d8e25f44a951bd4398b3d543
#
_entry.id   6a8dec28d8e25f44a951bd4398b3d543
#
_cell.length_a   1.000
_cell.length_b   1.000
_cell.length_c   1.000
_cell.angle_alpha   90.00
_cell.angle_beta   90.00
_cell.angle_gamma   90.00
#
_symmetry.space_group_name_H-M   'P 1'
#
loop_
_entity.id
_entity.type
_entity.pdbx_description
1 polymer ?
#
loop_
_entity_poly.entity_id
_entity_poly.type
_entity_poly.pdbx_seq_one_letter_code
_entity_poly.pdbx_strand_id
1 'polypeptide(L)'
;LCVRPTSETIFSTMYSKWLNSWRDLPFLYNQWCNVLRWEKETRPFLRSREFLWQEGHTIHETEKEAKEFTLDMLNVYADVIENLLAIPVLKGQKTKKEQFAGADATYTVETLMHDGRALQGGTSHYFGQNFTKPFEVKFQNKNGDQEYAYQTSWGISTRLIGAVIMAHGDNRGLKLPPKVAPIQVVIVPIAQQKDCLLYTSDAADD
;
A
#
# COMPACT_ATOMS: atom_id res chain seq x y z
N LEU A 1 -17.53 -2.86 22.45
CA LEU A 1 -16.25 -2.90 21.76
C LEU A 1 -16.45 -3.32 20.31
N CYS A 2 -15.92 -2.56 19.36
CA CYS A 2 -16.00 -2.86 17.93
C CYS A 2 -14.57 -2.95 17.38
N VAL A 3 -14.30 -3.99 16.60
CA VAL A 3 -13.03 -4.12 15.87
C VAL A 3 -13.16 -3.48 14.49
N ARG A 4 -12.12 -2.76 14.05
CA ARG A 4 -12.14 -2.04 12.76
C ARG A 4 -11.82 -2.97 11.59
N PRO A 5 -12.62 -2.95 10.51
CA PRO A 5 -12.29 -3.59 9.24
C PRO A 5 -11.46 -2.67 8.31
N THR A 6 -11.44 -1.38 8.60
CA THR A 6 -10.76 -0.28 7.94
C THR A 6 -10.97 1.00 8.75
N SER A 7 -10.31 2.09 8.45
CA SER A 7 -10.28 3.27 9.34
C SER A 7 -10.86 4.55 8.73
N GLU A 8 -11.51 4.54 7.56
CA GLU A 8 -12.06 5.75 6.92
C GLU A 8 -12.99 6.53 7.86
N THR A 9 -13.91 5.85 8.52
CA THR A 9 -14.89 6.48 9.42
C THR A 9 -14.23 7.02 10.70
N ILE A 10 -13.19 6.33 11.20
CA ILE A 10 -12.43 6.76 12.38
C ILE A 10 -11.68 8.04 12.06
N PHE A 11 -10.96 8.08 10.92
CA PHE A 11 -10.25 9.28 10.47
C PHE A 11 -11.20 10.44 10.19
N SER A 12 -12.31 10.20 9.50
CA SER A 12 -13.30 11.25 9.23
C SER A 12 -13.87 11.84 10.53
N THR A 13 -14.14 11.02 11.54
CA THR A 13 -14.56 11.48 12.87
C THR A 13 -13.50 12.35 13.55
N MET A 14 -12.21 12.03 13.38
CA MET A 14 -11.14 12.82 13.97
C MET A 14 -10.86 14.09 13.16
N TYR A 15 -10.93 14.01 11.85
CA TYR A 15 -10.76 15.17 10.98
C TYR A 15 -11.82 16.26 11.23
N SER A 16 -13.06 15.88 11.53
CA SER A 16 -14.10 16.85 11.89
C SER A 16 -13.79 17.65 13.16
N LYS A 17 -12.86 17.15 13.99
CA LYS A 17 -12.42 17.82 15.23
C LYS A 17 -11.10 18.58 15.06
N TRP A 18 -10.27 18.17 14.13
CA TRP A 18 -8.91 18.71 13.95
C TRP A 18 -8.84 19.77 12.87
N LEU A 19 -9.64 19.63 11.80
CA LEU A 19 -9.64 20.56 10.67
C LEU A 19 -10.42 21.83 11.02
N ASN A 20 -9.79 22.99 10.86
CA ASN A 20 -10.43 24.28 11.11
C ASN A 20 -10.31 25.21 9.92
N SER A 21 -9.17 25.26 9.25
CA SER A 21 -8.82 26.24 8.24
C SER A 21 -8.20 25.58 7.01
N TRP A 22 -8.32 26.25 5.87
CA TRP A 22 -7.60 25.86 4.65
C TRP A 22 -6.07 25.80 4.84
N ARG A 23 -5.53 26.50 5.84
CA ARG A 23 -4.09 26.45 6.19
C ARG A 23 -3.66 25.14 6.81
N ASP A 24 -4.60 24.36 7.33
CA ASP A 24 -4.33 23.05 7.92
C ASP A 24 -4.18 21.97 6.83
N LEU A 25 -4.73 22.23 5.63
CA LEU A 25 -4.76 21.28 4.51
C LEU A 25 -3.46 21.32 3.68
N PRO A 26 -3.01 20.19 3.11
CA PRO A 26 -3.62 18.87 3.25
C PRO A 26 -3.25 18.17 4.56
N PHE A 27 -4.17 17.34 5.11
CA PHE A 27 -3.81 16.34 6.12
C PHE A 27 -3.34 15.07 5.44
N LEU A 28 -2.12 14.65 5.73
CA LEU A 28 -1.47 13.48 5.15
C LEU A 28 -1.11 12.51 6.28
N TYR A 29 -2.06 11.65 6.67
CA TYR A 29 -1.85 10.69 7.74
C TYR A 29 -1.71 9.28 7.21
N ASN A 30 -0.83 8.53 7.84
CA ASN A 30 -0.56 7.13 7.57
C ASN A 30 -0.40 6.37 8.87
N GLN A 31 -0.84 5.13 8.91
CA GLN A 31 -0.62 4.24 10.04
C GLN A 31 -0.23 2.84 9.59
N TRP A 32 0.64 2.22 10.40
CA TRP A 32 0.93 0.80 10.36
C TRP A 32 0.07 0.13 11.44
N CYS A 33 -0.82 -0.74 11.04
CA CYS A 33 -1.79 -1.29 11.97
C CYS A 33 -2.34 -2.64 11.49
N ASN A 34 -3.19 -3.24 12.30
CA ASN A 34 -3.99 -4.41 11.96
C ASN A 34 -5.45 -4.02 11.71
N VAL A 35 -6.13 -4.85 10.94
CA VAL A 35 -7.59 -4.84 10.80
C VAL A 35 -8.11 -6.26 10.81
N LEU A 36 -9.39 -6.40 11.18
CA LEU A 36 -10.09 -7.68 11.16
C LEU A 36 -11.22 -7.65 10.13
N ARG A 37 -11.27 -8.68 9.29
CA ARG A 37 -12.33 -8.86 8.29
C ARG A 37 -12.85 -10.28 8.34
N TRP A 38 -14.14 -10.44 8.28
CA TRP A 38 -14.71 -11.78 8.17
C TRP A 38 -14.36 -12.41 6.83
N GLU A 39 -13.70 -13.57 6.89
CA GLU A 39 -13.36 -14.36 5.71
C GLU A 39 -13.83 -15.81 5.92
N LYS A 40 -14.60 -16.31 4.96
CA LYS A 40 -15.06 -17.69 4.98
C LYS A 40 -13.91 -18.67 4.75
N GLU A 41 -13.08 -18.35 3.76
CA GLU A 41 -11.91 -19.15 3.39
C GLU A 41 -10.64 -18.33 3.54
N THR A 42 -9.65 -18.88 4.20
CA THR A 42 -8.36 -18.22 4.41
C THR A 42 -7.25 -18.87 3.60
N ARG A 43 -6.26 -18.07 3.19
CA ARG A 43 -5.03 -18.53 2.54
C ARG A 43 -3.85 -17.77 3.13
N PRO A 44 -2.75 -18.43 3.52
CA PRO A 44 -1.58 -17.78 4.10
C PRO A 44 -1.17 -16.55 3.30
N PHE A 45 -0.92 -15.43 3.97
CA PHE A 45 -0.59 -14.10 3.45
C PHE A 45 -1.61 -13.48 2.48
N LEU A 46 -2.31 -14.25 1.66
CA LEU A 46 -3.18 -13.73 0.61
C LEU A 46 -4.55 -13.29 1.14
N ARG A 47 -5.09 -14.06 2.09
CA ARG A 47 -6.42 -13.81 2.66
C ARG A 47 -6.50 -14.36 4.08
N SER A 48 -6.47 -13.48 5.06
CA SER A 48 -6.57 -13.79 6.49
C SER A 48 -7.64 -12.95 7.16
N ARG A 49 -8.16 -13.44 8.29
CA ARG A 49 -9.20 -12.73 9.06
C ARG A 49 -8.64 -11.51 9.77
N GLU A 50 -7.41 -11.58 10.21
CA GLU A 50 -6.62 -10.47 10.73
C GLU A 50 -5.36 -10.34 9.88
N PHE A 51 -5.01 -9.13 9.52
CA PHE A 51 -3.77 -8.87 8.77
C PHE A 51 -3.16 -7.52 9.14
N LEU A 52 -1.86 -7.44 8.97
CA LEU A 52 -1.09 -6.20 9.09
C LEU A 52 -1.07 -5.49 7.75
N TRP A 53 -1.18 -4.19 7.81
CA TRP A 53 -1.10 -3.34 6.63
C TRP A 53 -0.61 -1.94 6.95
N GLN A 54 -0.34 -1.21 5.92
CA GLN A 54 -0.25 0.24 5.92
C GLN A 54 -1.55 0.76 5.33
N GLU A 55 -2.17 1.73 5.99
CA GLU A 55 -3.26 2.50 5.42
C GLU A 55 -3.01 3.99 5.60
N GLY A 56 -3.16 4.74 4.51
CA GLY A 56 -3.12 6.18 4.49
C GLY A 56 -4.52 6.76 4.34
N HIS A 57 -4.75 7.86 5.01
CA HIS A 57 -5.99 8.62 4.96
C HIS A 57 -5.63 10.09 4.83
N THR A 58 -6.12 10.73 3.79
CA THR A 58 -5.77 12.13 3.52
C THR A 58 -7.00 12.96 3.22
N ILE A 59 -6.93 14.25 3.53
CA ILE A 59 -7.93 15.21 3.13
C ILE A 59 -7.26 16.44 2.50
N HIS A 60 -7.90 17.00 1.49
CA HIS A 60 -7.38 18.05 0.62
C HIS A 60 -8.37 19.21 0.47
N GLU A 61 -7.85 20.40 0.16
CA GLU A 61 -8.65 21.59 -0.09
C GLU A 61 -9.48 21.41 -1.37
N THR A 62 -8.88 20.86 -2.44
CA THR A 62 -9.49 20.81 -3.76
C THR A 62 -9.67 19.38 -4.28
N GLU A 63 -10.69 19.22 -5.11
CA GLU A 63 -10.94 17.97 -5.83
C GLU A 63 -9.75 17.53 -6.68
N LYS A 64 -9.14 18.51 -7.37
CA LYS A 64 -7.99 18.28 -8.25
C LYS A 64 -6.82 17.69 -7.47
N GLU A 65 -6.44 18.33 -6.37
CA GLU A 65 -5.35 17.88 -5.51
C GLU A 65 -5.59 16.46 -4.97
N ALA A 66 -6.81 16.18 -4.49
CA ALA A 66 -7.17 14.84 -3.98
C ALA A 66 -7.07 13.76 -5.07
N LYS A 67 -7.51 14.06 -6.29
CA LYS A 67 -7.41 13.12 -7.44
C LYS A 67 -5.97 12.86 -7.84
N GLU A 68 -5.15 13.91 -7.94
CA GLU A 68 -3.73 13.81 -8.25
C GLU A 68 -3.02 12.97 -7.17
N PHE A 69 -3.25 13.27 -5.91
CA PHE A 69 -2.65 12.55 -4.79
C PHE A 69 -3.07 11.07 -4.75
N THR A 70 -4.33 10.76 -5.13
CA THR A 70 -4.79 9.35 -5.26
C THR A 70 -3.95 8.59 -6.28
N LEU A 71 -3.62 9.20 -7.42
CA LEU A 71 -2.79 8.59 -8.46
C LEU A 71 -1.32 8.52 -8.07
N ASP A 72 -0.82 9.53 -7.34
CA ASP A 72 0.55 9.54 -6.83
C ASP A 72 0.80 8.37 -5.87
N MET A 73 -0.14 8.10 -4.96
CA MET A 73 -0.03 6.95 -4.06
C MET A 73 -0.12 5.61 -4.78
N LEU A 74 -0.92 5.52 -5.84
CA LEU A 74 -0.94 4.35 -6.72
C LEU A 74 0.43 4.13 -7.39
N ASN A 75 1.07 5.21 -7.85
CA ASN A 75 2.40 5.16 -8.46
C ASN A 75 3.48 4.75 -7.45
N VAL A 76 3.41 5.22 -6.20
CA VAL A 76 4.30 4.78 -5.12
C VAL A 76 4.17 3.27 -4.89
N TYR A 77 2.95 2.73 -4.87
CA TYR A 77 2.74 1.29 -4.74
C TYR A 77 3.27 0.50 -5.92
N ALA A 78 3.08 1.00 -7.13
CA ALA A 78 3.65 0.38 -8.32
C ALA A 78 5.19 0.35 -8.24
N ASP A 79 5.82 1.46 -7.87
CA ASP A 79 7.26 1.57 -7.71
C ASP A 79 7.81 0.57 -6.67
N VAL A 80 7.16 0.47 -5.51
CA VAL A 80 7.54 -0.50 -4.46
C VAL A 80 7.46 -1.93 -5.00
N ILE A 81 6.39 -2.29 -5.69
CA ILE A 81 6.21 -3.67 -6.16
C ILE A 81 7.16 -3.99 -7.32
N GLU A 82 7.34 -3.08 -8.27
CA GLU A 82 8.23 -3.29 -9.41
C GLU A 82 9.71 -3.19 -9.04
N ASN A 83 10.10 -2.15 -8.32
CA ASN A 83 11.51 -1.83 -8.12
C ASN A 83 12.12 -2.43 -6.86
N LEU A 84 11.33 -2.68 -5.80
CA LEU A 84 11.82 -3.39 -4.61
C LEU A 84 11.53 -4.88 -4.66
N LEU A 85 10.30 -5.25 -5.02
CA LEU A 85 9.87 -6.65 -5.02
C LEU A 85 10.14 -7.34 -6.35
N ALA A 86 10.57 -6.62 -7.40
CA ALA A 86 10.86 -7.13 -8.74
C ALA A 86 9.67 -7.91 -9.36
N ILE A 87 8.45 -7.41 -9.15
CA ILE A 87 7.22 -8.01 -9.67
C ILE A 87 6.54 -7.01 -10.61
N PRO A 88 6.37 -7.31 -11.91
CA PRO A 88 5.67 -6.42 -12.83
C PRO A 88 4.23 -6.19 -12.40
N VAL A 89 3.73 -4.96 -12.55
CA VAL A 89 2.35 -4.60 -12.21
C VAL A 89 1.62 -3.94 -13.37
N LEU A 90 0.30 -4.09 -13.35
CA LEU A 90 -0.64 -3.34 -14.16
C LEU A 90 -1.42 -2.39 -13.25
N LYS A 91 -1.51 -1.13 -13.64
CA LYS A 91 -2.35 -0.12 -12.97
C LYS A 91 -3.68 0.00 -13.70
N GLY A 92 -4.76 0.07 -12.96
CA GLY A 92 -6.09 0.23 -13.55
C GLY A 92 -7.10 0.83 -12.58
N GLN A 93 -8.21 1.27 -13.14
CA GLN A 93 -9.38 1.68 -12.35
C GLN A 93 -10.36 0.52 -12.27
N LYS A 94 -10.86 0.25 -11.07
CA LYS A 94 -11.88 -0.77 -10.86
C LYS A 94 -13.23 -0.36 -11.44
N THR A 95 -13.97 -1.36 -11.90
CA THR A 95 -15.37 -1.15 -12.31
C THR A 95 -16.21 -0.73 -11.12
N LYS A 96 -17.35 -0.08 -11.37
CA LYS A 96 -18.28 0.35 -10.30
C LYS A 96 -18.72 -0.78 -9.38
N LYS A 97 -18.80 -2.01 -9.88
CA LYS A 97 -19.18 -3.19 -9.11
C LYS A 97 -18.12 -3.61 -8.08
N GLU A 98 -16.85 -3.37 -8.38
CA GLU A 98 -15.71 -3.77 -7.55
C GLU A 98 -15.09 -2.59 -6.80
N GLN A 99 -15.66 -1.41 -6.98
CA GLN A 99 -15.23 -0.18 -6.35
C GLN A 99 -15.44 -0.26 -4.83
N PHE A 100 -14.53 0.34 -4.08
CA PHE A 100 -14.67 0.42 -2.62
C PHE A 100 -15.94 1.21 -2.25
N ALA A 101 -16.65 0.74 -1.22
CA ALA A 101 -17.90 1.35 -0.78
C ALA A 101 -17.69 2.82 -0.39
N GLY A 102 -18.46 3.71 -1.02
CA GLY A 102 -18.36 5.15 -0.80
C GLY A 102 -17.28 5.88 -1.62
N ALA A 103 -16.43 5.16 -2.37
CA ALA A 103 -15.49 5.81 -3.27
C ALA A 103 -16.16 6.26 -4.57
N ASP A 104 -15.73 7.40 -5.13
CA ASP A 104 -16.08 7.84 -6.49
C ASP A 104 -15.20 7.15 -7.53
N ALA A 105 -13.95 6.83 -7.15
CA ALA A 105 -13.03 6.04 -7.94
C ALA A 105 -12.15 5.16 -7.06
N THR A 106 -11.87 3.94 -7.52
CA THR A 106 -10.91 3.02 -6.90
C THR A 106 -9.90 2.61 -7.96
N TYR A 107 -8.65 2.87 -7.68
CA TYR A 107 -7.52 2.43 -8.50
C TYR A 107 -6.80 1.26 -7.82
N THR A 108 -6.19 0.42 -8.64
CA THR A 108 -5.51 -0.79 -8.17
C THR A 108 -4.19 -1.00 -8.90
N VAL A 109 -3.23 -1.58 -8.21
CA VAL A 109 -2.06 -2.23 -8.82
C VAL A 109 -2.24 -3.73 -8.70
N GLU A 110 -2.15 -4.43 -9.83
CA GLU A 110 -2.34 -5.87 -9.89
C GLU A 110 -1.15 -6.53 -10.56
N THR A 111 -0.80 -7.71 -10.09
CA THR A 111 0.30 -8.52 -10.59
C THR A 111 -0.23 -9.83 -11.15
N LEU A 112 0.39 -10.33 -12.22
CA LEU A 112 0.04 -11.64 -12.77
C LEU A 112 0.91 -12.72 -12.10
N MET A 113 0.26 -13.71 -11.51
CA MET A 113 0.93 -14.84 -10.88
C MET A 113 1.20 -15.96 -11.88
N HIS A 114 2.09 -16.91 -11.55
CA HIS A 114 2.47 -18.01 -12.44
C HIS A 114 1.29 -18.91 -12.84
N ASP A 115 0.24 -18.96 -12.04
CA ASP A 115 -0.99 -19.71 -12.34
C ASP A 115 -1.96 -18.95 -13.27
N GLY A 116 -1.56 -17.80 -13.80
CA GLY A 116 -2.35 -16.95 -14.68
C GLY A 116 -3.41 -16.11 -13.97
N ARG A 117 -3.43 -16.08 -12.65
CA ARG A 117 -4.37 -15.27 -11.87
C ARG A 117 -3.78 -13.92 -11.53
N ALA A 118 -4.61 -12.89 -11.58
CA ALA A 118 -4.25 -11.57 -11.10
C ALA A 118 -4.33 -11.51 -9.56
N LEU A 119 -3.32 -10.91 -8.93
CA LEU A 119 -3.28 -10.62 -7.51
C LEU A 119 -3.26 -9.10 -7.30
N GLN A 120 -4.25 -8.60 -6.55
CA GLN A 120 -4.27 -7.20 -6.14
C GLN A 120 -3.15 -6.92 -5.14
N GLY A 121 -2.18 -6.08 -5.51
CA GLY A 121 -1.05 -5.68 -4.67
C GLY A 121 -1.36 -4.51 -3.75
N GLY A 122 -2.11 -3.53 -4.24
CA GLY A 122 -2.49 -2.34 -3.47
C GLY A 122 -3.63 -1.59 -4.12
N THR A 123 -4.27 -0.70 -3.36
CA THR A 123 -5.37 0.15 -3.84
C THR A 123 -5.22 1.58 -3.38
N SER A 124 -5.75 2.50 -4.18
CA SER A 124 -5.90 3.90 -3.86
C SER A 124 -7.31 4.37 -4.23
N HIS A 125 -7.97 5.04 -3.29
CA HIS A 125 -9.39 5.40 -3.37
C HIS A 125 -9.55 6.92 -3.34
N TYR A 126 -10.33 7.44 -4.27
CA TYR A 126 -10.84 8.81 -4.23
C TYR A 126 -12.29 8.79 -3.78
N PHE A 127 -12.60 9.47 -2.68
CA PHE A 127 -13.95 9.50 -2.11
C PHE A 127 -14.72 10.77 -2.43
N GLY A 128 -14.09 11.76 -3.05
CA GLY A 128 -14.72 13.07 -3.18
C GLY A 128 -15.10 13.62 -1.80
N GLN A 129 -16.37 13.91 -1.63
CA GLN A 129 -16.94 14.40 -0.37
C GLN A 129 -17.91 13.39 0.28
N ASN A 130 -17.89 12.13 -0.14
CA ASN A 130 -18.87 11.13 0.32
C ASN A 130 -18.71 10.75 1.80
N PHE A 131 -17.51 10.92 2.37
CA PHE A 131 -17.28 10.77 3.81
C PHE A 131 -17.27 12.13 4.52
N THR A 132 -16.67 13.14 3.93
CA THR A 132 -16.51 14.44 4.61
C THR A 132 -17.83 15.13 4.87
N LYS A 133 -18.82 15.02 3.98
CA LYS A 133 -20.17 15.56 4.20
C LYS A 133 -20.90 14.89 5.37
N PRO A 134 -21.07 13.56 5.43
CA PRO A 134 -21.75 12.90 6.54
C PRO A 134 -21.07 13.09 7.90
N PHE A 135 -19.74 13.23 7.91
CA PHE A 135 -18.93 13.42 9.12
C PHE A 135 -18.66 14.89 9.46
N GLU A 136 -19.24 15.83 8.70
CA GLU A 136 -19.09 17.28 8.91
C GLU A 136 -17.63 17.75 8.93
N VAL A 137 -16.79 17.17 8.05
CA VAL A 137 -15.36 17.54 7.91
C VAL A 137 -15.28 18.81 7.07
N LYS A 138 -15.34 19.95 7.74
CA LYS A 138 -15.36 21.29 7.14
C LYS A 138 -14.13 22.10 7.52
N PHE A 139 -13.78 23.02 6.66
CA PHE A 139 -12.76 24.03 6.92
C PHE A 139 -13.24 25.42 6.47
N GLN A 140 -12.69 26.42 7.08
CA GLN A 140 -12.89 27.78 6.62
C GLN A 140 -11.96 28.08 5.45
N ASN A 141 -12.51 28.43 4.30
CA ASN A 141 -11.74 28.80 3.11
C ASN A 141 -11.10 30.21 3.23
N LYS A 142 -10.37 30.64 2.21
CA LYS A 142 -9.70 31.94 2.17
C LYS A 142 -10.65 33.15 2.23
N ASN A 143 -11.90 32.95 1.87
CA ASN A 143 -12.94 34.00 1.87
C ASN A 143 -13.74 34.04 3.18
N GLY A 144 -13.50 33.08 4.09
CA GLY A 144 -14.24 32.96 5.35
C GLY A 144 -15.44 32.00 5.29
N ASP A 145 -15.73 31.38 4.14
CA ASP A 145 -16.82 30.47 3.96
C ASP A 145 -16.46 29.05 4.45
N GLN A 146 -17.48 28.26 4.83
CA GLN A 146 -17.31 26.87 5.22
C GLN A 146 -17.42 25.95 4.00
N GLU A 147 -16.38 25.12 3.77
CA GLU A 147 -16.32 24.14 2.70
C GLU A 147 -16.01 22.74 3.23
N TYR A 148 -16.48 21.70 2.52
CA TYR A 148 -16.12 20.31 2.81
C TYR A 148 -14.81 19.92 2.12
N ALA A 149 -13.91 19.29 2.86
CA ALA A 149 -12.68 18.76 2.29
C ALA A 149 -12.93 17.56 1.35
N TYR A 150 -11.95 17.25 0.50
CA TYR A 150 -11.94 16.08 -0.37
C TYR A 150 -11.05 14.99 0.23
N GLN A 151 -11.57 13.76 0.31
CA GLN A 151 -10.91 12.66 1.02
C GLN A 151 -10.38 11.59 0.09
N THR A 152 -9.21 11.03 0.46
CA THR A 152 -8.63 9.84 -0.16
C THR A 152 -8.25 8.81 0.90
N SER A 153 -8.14 7.53 0.49
CA SER A 153 -7.43 6.51 1.27
C SER A 153 -6.66 5.56 0.35
N TRP A 154 -5.62 4.94 0.87
CA TRP A 154 -4.75 4.08 0.12
C TRP A 154 -4.07 3.07 1.04
N GLY A 155 -3.81 1.86 0.54
CA GLY A 155 -3.30 0.79 1.38
C GLY A 155 -2.63 -0.36 0.65
N ILE A 156 -1.61 -0.92 1.31
CA ILE A 156 -0.96 -2.20 0.99
C ILE A 156 -0.85 -3.04 2.25
N SER A 157 -0.82 -4.35 2.10
CA SER A 157 -0.80 -5.29 3.22
C SER A 157 0.30 -6.32 3.10
N THR A 158 0.45 -7.14 4.13
CA THR A 158 1.32 -8.33 4.14
C THR A 158 0.99 -9.35 3.04
N ARG A 159 -0.08 -9.14 2.24
CA ARG A 159 -0.33 -9.87 0.99
C ARG A 159 0.87 -9.81 0.03
N LEU A 160 1.64 -8.72 0.06
CA LEU A 160 2.84 -8.59 -0.78
C LEU A 160 3.92 -9.64 -0.44
N ILE A 161 3.97 -10.14 0.79
CA ILE A 161 4.83 -11.29 1.14
C ILE A 161 4.39 -12.51 0.35
N GLY A 162 3.08 -12.78 0.28
CA GLY A 162 2.51 -13.83 -0.56
C GLY A 162 2.82 -13.62 -2.04
N ALA A 163 2.75 -12.39 -2.53
CA ALA A 163 3.11 -12.06 -3.91
C ALA A 163 4.58 -12.40 -4.22
N VAL A 164 5.51 -12.04 -3.33
CA VAL A 164 6.95 -12.36 -3.47
C VAL A 164 7.16 -13.88 -3.48
N ILE A 165 6.51 -14.62 -2.59
CA ILE A 165 6.59 -16.09 -2.54
C ILE A 165 6.09 -16.70 -3.85
N MET A 166 4.94 -16.25 -4.35
CA MET A 166 4.32 -16.78 -5.56
C MET A 166 5.08 -16.38 -6.84
N ALA A 167 5.69 -15.19 -6.87
CA ALA A 167 6.41 -14.70 -8.04
C ALA A 167 7.84 -15.25 -8.13
N HIS A 168 8.53 -15.44 -7.00
CA HIS A 168 9.96 -15.76 -6.95
C HIS A 168 10.28 -17.11 -6.33
N GLY A 169 9.32 -17.76 -5.66
CA GLY A 169 9.50 -19.09 -5.09
C GLY A 169 9.49 -20.20 -6.13
N ASP A 170 10.20 -21.28 -5.84
CA ASP A 170 10.15 -22.53 -6.58
C ASP A 170 10.15 -23.75 -5.62
N ASN A 171 10.23 -24.95 -6.17
CA ASN A 171 10.26 -26.19 -5.38
C ASN A 171 11.46 -26.32 -4.43
N ARG A 172 12.48 -25.46 -4.55
CA ARG A 172 13.67 -25.43 -3.68
C ARG A 172 13.52 -24.40 -2.55
N GLY A 173 12.56 -23.50 -2.64
CA GLY A 173 12.28 -22.48 -1.65
C GLY A 173 12.08 -21.09 -2.20
N LEU A 174 12.08 -20.11 -1.30
CA LEU A 174 11.90 -18.71 -1.63
C LEU A 174 13.22 -18.10 -2.12
N LYS A 175 13.13 -17.37 -3.24
CA LYS A 175 14.20 -16.51 -3.75
C LYS A 175 13.78 -15.06 -3.52
N LEU A 176 14.55 -14.33 -2.73
CA LEU A 176 14.28 -12.93 -2.47
C LEU A 176 14.91 -12.05 -3.55
N PRO A 177 14.20 -11.03 -4.04
CA PRO A 177 14.80 -10.02 -4.90
C PRO A 177 15.98 -9.33 -4.20
N PRO A 178 17.06 -8.94 -4.91
CA PRO A 178 18.26 -8.39 -4.29
C PRO A 178 18.02 -7.20 -3.37
N LYS A 179 17.10 -6.31 -3.71
CA LYS A 179 16.81 -5.11 -2.91
C LYS A 179 16.13 -5.39 -1.56
N VAL A 180 15.51 -6.55 -1.39
CA VAL A 180 14.85 -6.96 -0.13
C VAL A 180 15.55 -8.13 0.55
N ALA A 181 16.54 -8.74 -0.12
CA ALA A 181 17.34 -9.81 0.47
C ALA A 181 18.27 -9.25 1.56
N PRO A 182 18.25 -9.80 2.78
CA PRO A 182 19.18 -9.38 3.84
C PRO A 182 20.65 -9.76 3.54
N ILE A 183 20.84 -10.81 2.74
CA ILE A 183 22.14 -11.24 2.23
C ILE A 183 22.00 -11.34 0.71
N GLN A 184 22.73 -10.50 -0.01
CA GLN A 184 22.65 -10.40 -1.47
C GLN A 184 23.63 -11.34 -2.17
N VAL A 185 24.77 -11.58 -1.57
CA VAL A 185 25.85 -12.43 -2.11
C VAL A 185 26.38 -13.34 -1.02
N VAL A 186 26.55 -14.62 -1.33
CA VAL A 186 27.18 -15.60 -0.46
C VAL A 186 28.37 -16.18 -1.21
N ILE A 187 29.56 -16.04 -0.65
CA ILE A 187 30.79 -16.64 -1.19
C ILE A 187 30.96 -18.01 -0.53
N VAL A 188 30.92 -19.05 -1.36
CA VAL A 188 31.17 -20.44 -0.91
C VAL A 188 32.55 -20.85 -1.36
N PRO A 189 33.54 -20.91 -0.46
CA PRO A 189 34.88 -21.36 -0.81
C PRO A 189 34.89 -22.88 -1.09
N ILE A 190 35.38 -23.27 -2.25
CA ILE A 190 35.47 -24.70 -2.67
C ILE A 190 36.83 -25.28 -2.32
N ALA A 191 37.84 -24.41 -2.14
CA ALA A 191 39.20 -24.82 -1.89
C ALA A 191 39.43 -25.21 -0.43
N GLN A 192 40.03 -26.41 -0.23
CA GLN A 192 40.32 -26.93 1.11
C GLN A 192 41.65 -26.46 1.70
N GLN A 193 42.48 -25.69 0.97
CA GLN A 193 43.76 -25.20 1.45
C GLN A 193 43.62 -23.83 2.10
N LYS A 194 44.23 -23.65 3.28
CA LYS A 194 44.15 -22.44 4.11
C LYS A 194 44.54 -21.14 3.40
N ASP A 195 45.44 -21.22 2.42
CA ASP A 195 45.94 -20.04 1.68
C ASP A 195 44.97 -19.56 0.58
N CYS A 196 44.00 -20.38 0.16
CA CYS A 196 43.02 -20.00 -0.87
C CYS A 196 41.95 -19.02 -0.37
N LEU A 197 41.70 -18.96 0.92
CA LEU A 197 40.69 -18.01 1.48
C LEU A 197 41.19 -16.56 1.43
N LEU A 198 42.51 -16.34 1.49
CA LEU A 198 43.09 -15.01 1.36
C LEU A 198 42.97 -14.49 -0.09
N TYR A 199 43.22 -15.36 -1.09
CA TYR A 199 43.15 -14.99 -2.50
C TYR A 199 41.75 -14.72 -3.02
N THR A 200 40.73 -15.34 -2.42
CA THR A 200 39.32 -15.09 -2.82
C THR A 200 38.73 -13.81 -2.21
N SER A 201 39.29 -13.30 -1.12
CA SER A 201 38.86 -12.00 -0.56
C SER A 201 39.54 -10.83 -1.29
N ASP A 202 40.76 -11.00 -1.79
CA ASP A 202 41.51 -9.96 -2.49
C ASP A 202 41.04 -9.74 -3.95
N ALA A 203 40.43 -10.77 -4.57
CA ALA A 203 39.89 -10.66 -5.92
C ALA A 203 38.53 -9.93 -6.00
N ALA A 204 37.95 -9.53 -4.87
CA ALA A 204 36.70 -8.78 -4.82
C ALA A 204 36.94 -7.26 -4.66
N ASP A 205 38.18 -6.82 -4.43
CA ASP A 205 38.56 -5.41 -4.24
C ASP A 205 39.15 -4.76 -5.51
N ASP A 206 39.32 -5.50 -6.62
CA ASP A 206 39.68 -5.02 -7.94
C ASP A 206 38.48 -4.99 -8.89
#